data_802aea55753b40e78513be3ef6659329
#
_entry.id   802aea55753b40e78513be3ef6659329
#
_cell.length_a   1.000
_cell.length_b   1.000
_cell.length_c   1.000
_cell.angle_alpha   90.00
_cell.angle_beta   90.00
_cell.angle_gamma   90.00
#
_symmetry.space_group_name_H-M   'P 1'
#
loop_
_entity.id
_entity.type
_entity.pdbx_description
1 polymer ?
#
loop_
_entity_poly.entity_id
_entity_poly.type
_entity_poly.pdbx_seq_one_letter_code
_entity_poly.pdbx_strand_id
1 'polypeptide(L)'
;PISFGPPKAVYESGIEKTTAIIEFPSLDQAVHARTEDPDYYQGVIEADGTPVENKVIRDFRIIEVEDGWMKPGHGYWLVWVREFKDKESWLEKVMPAWQEYVASGACKVHHLKPPHMAVEDGRMLPFALCEFPSLQDAINARNSDEDNKDVLGAAGKPVEEMAIRDFR
;
A
#
# COMPACT_ATOMS: atom_id res chain seq x y z
N PRO A 1 -8.73 -7.91 12.79
CA PRO A 1 -8.09 -7.68 11.48
C PRO A 1 -9.06 -7.98 10.34
N ILE A 2 -9.01 -7.16 9.28
CA ILE A 2 -9.81 -7.39 8.07
C ILE A 2 -9.12 -8.41 7.15
N SER A 3 -7.82 -8.30 7.01
CA SER A 3 -6.98 -9.21 6.22
C SER A 3 -5.68 -9.50 6.94
N PHE A 4 -5.27 -10.75 6.92
CA PHE A 4 -4.02 -11.20 7.52
C PHE A 4 -3.48 -12.39 6.74
N GLY A 5 -2.31 -12.25 6.13
CA GLY A 5 -1.66 -13.32 5.39
C GLY A 5 -0.65 -12.79 4.35
N PRO A 6 0.03 -13.71 3.66
CA PRO A 6 0.89 -13.31 2.55
C PRO A 6 0.04 -12.77 1.38
N PRO A 7 0.58 -11.85 0.58
CA PRO A 7 -0.07 -11.41 -0.64
C PRO A 7 -0.21 -12.56 -1.64
N LYS A 8 -1.17 -12.47 -2.55
CA LYS A 8 -1.41 -13.49 -3.59
C LYS A 8 -0.44 -13.33 -4.77
N ALA A 9 0.11 -12.15 -4.94
CA ALA A 9 1.16 -11.83 -5.90
C ALA A 9 2.01 -10.67 -5.37
N VAL A 10 3.24 -10.61 -5.79
CA VAL A 10 4.15 -9.50 -5.51
C VAL A 10 4.85 -9.08 -6.78
N TYR A 11 5.14 -7.79 -6.89
CA TYR A 11 5.79 -7.19 -8.05
C TYR A 11 6.87 -6.21 -7.60
N GLU A 12 7.79 -5.89 -8.49
CA GLU A 12 8.85 -4.92 -8.25
C GLU A 12 9.68 -5.29 -7.01
N SER A 13 9.75 -4.41 -6.00
CA SER A 13 10.41 -4.68 -4.72
C SER A 13 9.46 -5.24 -3.66
N GLY A 14 8.31 -5.78 -4.07
CA GLY A 14 7.33 -6.41 -3.18
C GLY A 14 7.92 -7.61 -2.42
N ILE A 15 7.40 -7.84 -1.23
CA ILE A 15 7.87 -8.89 -0.34
C ILE A 15 6.73 -9.87 -0.05
N GLU A 16 6.98 -11.17 -0.23
CA GLU A 16 6.03 -12.25 0.11
C GLU A 16 5.92 -12.48 1.63
N LYS A 17 5.90 -11.41 2.40
CA LYS A 17 5.70 -11.48 3.85
C LYS A 17 4.27 -11.14 4.21
N THR A 18 3.84 -11.61 5.37
CA THR A 18 2.51 -11.34 5.91
C THR A 18 2.20 -9.85 5.87
N THR A 19 1.05 -9.53 5.28
CA THR A 19 0.44 -8.21 5.31
C THR A 19 -0.77 -8.27 6.23
N ALA A 20 -0.87 -7.34 7.18
CA ALA A 20 -2.03 -7.18 8.05
C ALA A 20 -2.72 -5.85 7.75
N ILE A 21 -4.03 -5.88 7.56
CA ILE A 21 -4.86 -4.69 7.50
C ILE A 21 -5.82 -4.76 8.67
N ILE A 22 -5.79 -3.73 9.51
CA ILE A 22 -6.61 -3.63 10.71
C ILE A 22 -7.44 -2.36 10.60
N GLU A 23 -8.74 -2.49 10.72
CA GLU A 23 -9.68 -1.38 10.69
C GLU A 23 -9.98 -0.90 12.10
N PHE A 24 -10.07 0.41 12.25
CA PHE A 24 -10.51 1.10 13.46
C PHE A 24 -11.69 2.00 13.11
N PRO A 25 -12.60 2.26 14.07
CA PRO A 25 -13.77 3.12 13.86
C PRO A 25 -13.42 4.57 13.51
N SER A 26 -12.20 5.03 13.85
CA SER A 26 -11.72 6.36 13.49
C SER A 26 -10.20 6.40 13.38
N LEU A 27 -9.71 7.43 12.71
CA LEU A 27 -8.28 7.72 12.61
C LEU A 27 -7.64 7.90 13.99
N ASP A 28 -8.28 8.66 14.89
CA ASP A 28 -7.80 8.90 16.24
C ASP A 28 -7.65 7.60 17.03
N GLN A 29 -8.60 6.68 16.91
CA GLN A 29 -8.51 5.37 17.56
C GLN A 29 -7.38 4.52 17.00
N ALA A 30 -7.13 4.57 15.68
CA ALA A 30 -6.00 3.87 15.07
C ALA A 30 -4.66 4.41 15.56
N VAL A 31 -4.53 5.74 15.65
CA VAL A 31 -3.34 6.41 16.20
C VAL A 31 -3.15 6.05 17.67
N HIS A 32 -4.19 6.22 18.50
CA HIS A 32 -4.15 5.91 19.93
C HIS A 32 -3.75 4.45 20.19
N ALA A 33 -4.38 3.51 19.50
CA ALA A 33 -4.06 2.08 19.63
C ALA A 33 -2.58 1.79 19.35
N ARG A 34 -1.97 2.52 18.39
CA ARG A 34 -0.56 2.29 18.02
C ARG A 34 0.42 3.02 18.94
N THR A 35 0.07 4.18 19.49
CA THR A 35 1.00 5.07 20.20
C THR A 35 0.86 5.09 21.70
N GLU A 36 -0.35 4.84 22.23
CA GLU A 36 -0.69 5.09 23.63
C GLU A 36 -1.33 3.89 24.33
N ASP A 37 -1.86 2.91 23.57
CA ASP A 37 -2.55 1.75 24.16
C ASP A 37 -1.53 0.78 24.79
N PRO A 38 -1.51 0.67 26.16
CA PRO A 38 -0.57 -0.21 26.84
C PRO A 38 -0.83 -1.69 26.55
N ASP A 39 -2.09 -2.09 26.29
CA ASP A 39 -2.45 -3.47 26.00
C ASP A 39 -1.87 -3.88 24.63
N TYR A 40 -1.86 -2.98 23.65
CA TYR A 40 -1.22 -3.23 22.38
C TYR A 40 0.31 -3.31 22.52
N TYR A 41 0.91 -2.38 23.24
CA TYR A 41 2.36 -2.35 23.46
C TYR A 41 2.84 -3.56 24.24
N GLN A 42 2.29 -3.79 25.42
CA GLN A 42 2.74 -4.86 26.32
C GLN A 42 2.22 -6.23 25.89
N GLY A 43 0.96 -6.30 25.45
CA GLY A 43 0.31 -7.55 25.09
C GLY A 43 0.62 -8.06 23.69
N VAL A 44 0.98 -7.20 22.74
CA VAL A 44 1.21 -7.58 21.34
C VAL A 44 2.65 -7.31 20.91
N ILE A 45 3.17 -6.11 21.21
CA ILE A 45 4.49 -5.68 20.74
C ILE A 45 5.61 -6.28 21.59
N GLU A 46 5.46 -6.23 22.92
CA GLU A 46 6.49 -6.62 23.89
C GLU A 46 6.08 -7.83 24.74
N ALA A 47 5.16 -8.65 24.24
CA ALA A 47 4.60 -9.80 25.00
C ALA A 47 5.65 -10.76 25.56
N ASP A 48 6.81 -10.87 24.95
CA ASP A 48 7.95 -11.68 25.42
C ASP A 48 9.10 -10.84 26.02
N GLY A 49 8.87 -9.54 26.26
CA GLY A 49 9.87 -8.62 26.78
C GLY A 49 10.93 -8.19 25.76
N THR A 50 10.80 -8.55 24.50
CA THR A 50 11.73 -8.13 23.44
C THR A 50 11.14 -6.95 22.67
N PRO A 51 11.84 -5.82 22.51
CA PRO A 51 11.39 -4.70 21.68
C PRO A 51 11.08 -5.15 20.24
N VAL A 52 10.02 -4.60 19.64
CA VAL A 52 9.54 -5.04 18.31
C VAL A 52 10.58 -4.89 17.21
N GLU A 53 11.41 -3.88 17.26
CA GLU A 53 12.51 -3.64 16.30
C GLU A 53 13.56 -4.75 16.32
N ASN A 54 13.66 -5.52 17.40
CA ASN A 54 14.55 -6.68 17.52
C ASN A 54 13.90 -7.99 17.04
N LYS A 55 12.61 -7.97 16.75
CA LYS A 55 11.85 -9.16 16.27
C LYS A 55 11.61 -9.12 14.77
N VAL A 56 11.06 -8.01 14.29
CA VAL A 56 10.66 -7.85 12.89
C VAL A 56 10.67 -6.38 12.50
N ILE A 57 11.20 -6.09 11.33
CA ILE A 57 11.10 -4.78 10.70
C ILE A 57 9.78 -4.74 9.90
N ARG A 58 8.89 -3.81 10.25
CA ARG A 58 7.58 -3.65 9.61
C ARG A 58 7.48 -2.29 8.93
N ASP A 59 6.91 -2.27 7.73
CA ASP A 59 6.36 -1.05 7.15
C ASP A 59 4.96 -0.86 7.74
N PHE A 60 4.84 0.01 8.74
CA PHE A 60 3.60 0.27 9.44
C PHE A 60 3.08 1.66 9.10
N ARG A 61 1.90 1.73 8.53
CA ARG A 61 1.26 2.98 8.10
C ARG A 61 -0.18 3.04 8.55
N ILE A 62 -0.60 4.21 9.02
CA ILE A 62 -1.99 4.53 9.34
C ILE A 62 -2.53 5.42 8.22
N ILE A 63 -3.60 4.97 7.58
CA ILE A 63 -4.29 5.66 6.50
C ILE A 63 -5.75 5.86 6.84
N GLU A 64 -6.36 6.86 6.25
CA GLU A 64 -7.80 7.07 6.29
C GLU A 64 -8.40 6.65 4.95
N VAL A 65 -9.48 5.89 5.00
CA VAL A 65 -10.26 5.42 3.85
C VAL A 65 -11.75 5.59 4.14
N GLU A 66 -12.56 5.57 3.09
CA GLU A 66 -14.03 5.62 3.22
C GLU A 66 -14.60 4.34 3.84
N ASP A 67 -15.74 4.45 4.52
CA ASP A 67 -16.46 3.30 5.07
C ASP A 67 -16.83 2.30 3.96
N GLY A 68 -16.73 1.00 4.28
CA GLY A 68 -17.09 -0.07 3.35
C GLY A 68 -16.17 -0.20 2.13
N TRP A 69 -14.96 0.31 2.21
CA TRP A 69 -13.97 0.24 1.13
C TRP A 69 -13.60 -1.20 0.77
N MET A 70 -13.51 -2.09 1.76
CA MET A 70 -13.19 -3.50 1.53
C MET A 70 -14.48 -4.30 1.29
N LYS A 71 -14.51 -5.03 0.17
CA LYS A 71 -15.65 -5.83 -0.27
C LYS A 71 -15.25 -7.29 -0.44
N PRO A 72 -16.07 -8.25 0.03
CA PRO A 72 -15.84 -9.67 -0.21
C PRO A 72 -15.75 -9.99 -1.72
N GLY A 73 -14.75 -10.77 -2.10
CA GLY A 73 -14.54 -11.21 -3.49
C GLY A 73 -13.80 -10.22 -4.38
N HIS A 74 -13.57 -8.97 -3.93
CA HIS A 74 -12.79 -7.98 -4.68
C HIS A 74 -11.28 -8.24 -4.52
N GLY A 75 -10.50 -7.74 -5.48
CA GLY A 75 -9.04 -7.73 -5.44
C GLY A 75 -8.51 -6.33 -5.13
N TYR A 76 -7.34 -6.26 -4.53
CA TYR A 76 -6.75 -4.98 -4.13
C TYR A 76 -5.27 -4.94 -4.46
N TRP A 77 -4.82 -3.79 -4.99
CA TRP A 77 -3.41 -3.45 -5.01
C TRP A 77 -3.07 -2.63 -3.77
N LEU A 78 -1.99 -3.03 -3.11
CA LEU A 78 -1.33 -2.32 -2.03
C LEU A 78 0.05 -1.91 -2.55
N VAL A 79 0.28 -0.63 -2.77
CA VAL A 79 1.53 -0.14 -3.36
C VAL A 79 2.15 0.91 -2.46
N TRP A 80 3.29 0.59 -1.86
CA TRP A 80 4.06 1.49 -1.01
C TRP A 80 5.25 2.06 -1.77
N VAL A 81 5.33 3.38 -1.91
CA VAL A 81 6.57 4.01 -2.35
C VAL A 81 7.57 3.98 -1.19
N ARG A 82 8.73 3.37 -1.44
CA ARG A 82 9.82 3.27 -0.47
C ARG A 82 10.86 4.37 -0.68
N GLU A 83 11.07 4.77 -1.93
CA GLU A 83 12.04 5.79 -2.34
C GLU A 83 11.68 6.34 -3.71
N PHE A 84 11.89 7.65 -3.92
CA PHE A 84 11.92 8.24 -5.25
C PHE A 84 13.38 8.42 -5.70
N LYS A 85 13.74 7.80 -6.82
CA LYS A 85 15.03 8.01 -7.50
C LYS A 85 14.96 9.16 -8.50
N ASP A 86 13.81 9.31 -9.16
CA ASP A 86 13.51 10.39 -10.09
C ASP A 86 12.06 10.84 -9.90
N LYS A 87 11.86 11.67 -8.87
CA LYS A 87 10.54 12.19 -8.50
C LYS A 87 9.95 13.12 -9.57
N GLU A 88 10.78 13.87 -10.29
CA GLU A 88 10.34 14.81 -11.32
C GLU A 88 9.67 14.05 -12.48
N SER A 89 10.38 13.08 -13.07
CA SER A 89 9.79 12.23 -14.12
C SER A 89 8.55 11.47 -13.63
N TRP A 90 8.53 11.06 -12.39
CA TRP A 90 7.34 10.42 -11.80
C TRP A 90 6.13 11.36 -11.81
N LEU A 91 6.29 12.58 -11.31
CA LEU A 91 5.19 13.55 -11.20
C LEU A 91 4.73 14.07 -12.57
N GLU A 92 5.67 14.29 -13.49
CA GLU A 92 5.36 14.88 -14.79
C GLU A 92 4.81 13.91 -15.82
N LYS A 93 5.16 12.62 -15.73
CA LYS A 93 4.83 11.63 -16.75
C LYS A 93 3.99 10.48 -16.25
N VAL A 94 4.39 9.84 -15.13
CA VAL A 94 3.68 8.67 -14.60
C VAL A 94 2.36 9.07 -13.94
N MET A 95 2.34 10.14 -13.17
CA MET A 95 1.12 10.56 -12.48
C MET A 95 -0.03 10.97 -13.42
N PRO A 96 0.20 11.72 -14.51
CA PRO A 96 -0.86 11.99 -15.50
C PRO A 96 -1.41 10.71 -16.15
N ALA A 97 -0.53 9.81 -16.61
CA ALA A 97 -0.95 8.52 -17.18
C ALA A 97 -1.72 7.67 -16.18
N TRP A 98 -1.31 7.68 -14.92
CA TRP A 98 -2.07 7.04 -13.84
C TRP A 98 -3.45 7.65 -13.63
N GLN A 99 -3.58 8.98 -13.69
CA GLN A 99 -4.87 9.66 -13.57
C GLN A 99 -5.82 9.28 -14.73
N GLU A 100 -5.30 9.16 -15.95
CA GLU A 100 -6.07 8.69 -17.11
C GLU A 100 -6.51 7.23 -16.92
N TYR A 101 -5.63 6.36 -16.45
CA TYR A 101 -5.94 4.97 -16.12
C TYR A 101 -7.08 4.85 -15.11
N VAL A 102 -7.05 5.64 -14.03
CA VAL A 102 -8.12 5.66 -13.03
C VAL A 102 -9.41 6.24 -13.62
N ALA A 103 -9.32 7.30 -14.41
CA ALA A 103 -10.48 7.93 -15.04
C ALA A 103 -11.18 7.03 -16.06
N SER A 104 -10.48 6.06 -16.66
CA SER A 104 -11.07 5.05 -17.53
C SER A 104 -11.99 4.05 -16.78
N GLY A 105 -11.94 4.05 -15.46
CA GLY A 105 -12.69 3.10 -14.62
C GLY A 105 -12.00 1.74 -14.43
N ALA A 106 -10.73 1.62 -14.81
CA ALA A 106 -9.94 0.39 -14.69
C ALA A 106 -9.80 -0.09 -13.24
N CYS A 107 -9.77 0.84 -12.29
CA CYS A 107 -9.79 0.56 -10.85
C CYS A 107 -10.45 1.68 -10.06
N LYS A 108 -10.87 1.38 -8.82
CA LYS A 108 -11.29 2.39 -7.85
C LYS A 108 -10.14 2.68 -6.88
N VAL A 109 -9.75 3.95 -6.76
CA VAL A 109 -8.71 4.37 -5.82
C VAL A 109 -9.35 4.81 -4.50
N HIS A 110 -8.97 4.15 -3.40
CA HIS A 110 -9.40 4.49 -2.05
C HIS A 110 -8.40 5.39 -1.32
N HIS A 111 -7.12 5.27 -1.67
CA HIS A 111 -6.06 6.09 -1.10
C HIS A 111 -4.92 6.27 -2.11
N LEU A 112 -4.44 7.49 -2.28
CA LEU A 112 -3.28 7.82 -3.13
C LEU A 112 -2.62 9.10 -2.62
N LYS A 113 -2.03 9.02 -1.46
CA LYS A 113 -1.32 10.14 -0.80
C LYS A 113 -0.36 9.57 0.25
N PRO A 114 0.51 10.36 0.88
CA PRO A 114 1.23 9.94 2.07
C PRO A 114 0.27 9.45 3.16
N PRO A 115 0.66 8.49 4.01
CA PRO A 115 -0.14 8.05 5.14
C PRO A 115 -0.33 9.20 6.15
N HIS A 116 -1.32 9.09 7.02
CA HIS A 116 -1.47 10.01 8.15
C HIS A 116 -0.29 9.88 9.11
N MET A 117 0.14 8.64 9.36
CA MET A 117 1.28 8.31 10.21
C MET A 117 2.05 7.13 9.62
N ALA A 118 3.35 7.14 9.78
CA ALA A 118 4.23 6.01 9.51
C ALA A 118 5.14 5.79 10.72
N VAL A 119 5.28 4.54 11.14
CA VAL A 119 6.12 4.14 12.27
C VAL A 119 6.99 2.94 11.91
N GLU A 120 7.94 2.61 12.75
CA GLU A 120 8.94 1.56 12.51
C GLU A 120 9.70 1.84 11.20
N ASP A 121 9.68 0.94 10.22
CA ASP A 121 10.28 1.16 8.89
C ASP A 121 9.31 1.79 7.88
N GLY A 122 8.12 2.21 8.32
CA GLY A 122 7.16 2.93 7.49
C GLY A 122 7.72 4.26 7.00
N ARG A 123 7.32 4.66 5.80
CA ARG A 123 7.75 5.92 5.16
C ARG A 123 6.56 6.85 4.97
N MET A 124 6.77 8.15 5.22
CA MET A 124 5.81 9.23 4.90
C MET A 124 5.85 9.54 3.38
N LEU A 125 5.84 8.48 2.57
CA LEU A 125 5.79 8.53 1.11
C LEU A 125 4.44 7.96 0.62
N PRO A 126 4.01 8.29 -0.62
CA PRO A 126 2.71 7.87 -1.12
C PRO A 126 2.48 6.36 -0.97
N PHE A 127 1.26 6.05 -0.58
CA PHE A 127 0.70 4.71 -0.55
C PHE A 127 -0.54 4.71 -1.46
N ALA A 128 -0.64 3.73 -2.34
CA ALA A 128 -1.81 3.54 -3.17
C ALA A 128 -2.60 2.30 -2.70
N LEU A 129 -3.91 2.47 -2.54
CA LEU A 129 -4.87 1.41 -2.29
C LEU A 129 -5.90 1.43 -3.42
N CYS A 130 -5.88 0.42 -4.28
CA CYS A 130 -6.73 0.33 -5.45
C CYS A 130 -7.58 -0.95 -5.40
N GLU A 131 -8.87 -0.82 -5.70
CA GLU A 131 -9.85 -1.90 -5.73
C GLU A 131 -10.16 -2.30 -7.17
N PHE A 132 -10.28 -3.60 -7.39
CA PHE A 132 -10.69 -4.26 -8.63
C PHE A 132 -11.90 -5.18 -8.35
N PRO A 133 -12.74 -5.47 -9.36
CA PRO A 133 -13.92 -6.33 -9.17
C PRO A 133 -13.59 -7.73 -8.65
N SER A 134 -12.40 -8.25 -8.93
CA SER A 134 -11.92 -9.53 -8.42
C SER A 134 -10.40 -9.54 -8.23
N LEU A 135 -9.89 -10.54 -7.49
CA LEU A 135 -8.45 -10.79 -7.38
C LEU A 135 -7.82 -11.07 -8.76
N GLN A 136 -8.53 -11.79 -9.65
CA GLN A 136 -8.02 -12.08 -10.98
C GLN A 136 -7.91 -10.82 -11.83
N ASP A 137 -8.87 -9.89 -11.71
CA ASP A 137 -8.81 -8.59 -12.40
C ASP A 137 -7.62 -7.77 -11.90
N ALA A 138 -7.36 -7.74 -10.61
CA ALA A 138 -6.19 -7.08 -10.04
C ALA A 138 -4.86 -7.65 -10.58
N ILE A 139 -4.76 -8.97 -10.69
CA ILE A 139 -3.58 -9.66 -11.24
C ILE A 139 -3.45 -9.37 -12.75
N ASN A 140 -4.54 -9.45 -13.50
CA ASN A 140 -4.55 -9.19 -14.95
C ASN A 140 -4.19 -7.74 -15.26
N ALA A 141 -4.75 -6.79 -14.52
CA ALA A 141 -4.46 -5.37 -14.67
C ALA A 141 -2.95 -5.07 -14.50
N ARG A 142 -2.26 -5.79 -13.61
CA ARG A 142 -0.81 -5.62 -13.44
C ARG A 142 0.01 -6.31 -14.55
N ASN A 143 -0.43 -7.47 -15.00
CA ASN A 143 0.36 -8.33 -15.89
C ASN A 143 0.04 -8.16 -17.36
N SER A 144 -1.23 -7.88 -17.71
CA SER A 144 -1.74 -8.01 -19.09
C SER A 144 -2.47 -6.77 -19.59
N ASP A 145 -2.83 -5.83 -18.71
CA ASP A 145 -3.55 -4.62 -19.06
C ASP A 145 -2.64 -3.66 -19.83
N GLU A 146 -3.02 -3.34 -21.08
CA GLU A 146 -2.24 -2.43 -21.91
C GLU A 146 -2.22 -1.01 -21.34
N ASP A 147 -3.35 -0.53 -20.79
CA ASP A 147 -3.44 0.80 -20.18
C ASP A 147 -2.48 0.93 -18.98
N ASN A 148 -2.35 -0.14 -18.16
CA ASN A 148 -1.38 -0.13 -17.07
C ASN A 148 0.07 -0.22 -17.58
N LYS A 149 0.33 -0.90 -18.68
CA LYS A 149 1.65 -0.90 -19.32
C LYS A 149 2.01 0.50 -19.83
N ASP A 150 1.02 1.23 -20.37
CA ASP A 150 1.20 2.63 -20.78
C ASP A 150 1.55 3.51 -19.60
N VAL A 151 0.91 3.32 -18.43
CA VAL A 151 1.29 4.00 -17.18
C VAL A 151 2.73 3.69 -16.79
N LEU A 152 3.12 2.42 -16.77
CA LEU A 152 4.47 1.99 -16.38
C LEU A 152 5.54 2.45 -17.38
N GLY A 153 5.19 2.59 -18.66
CA GLY A 153 6.08 3.04 -19.73
C GLY A 153 6.07 4.55 -19.99
N ALA A 154 5.18 5.32 -19.35
CA ALA A 154 4.92 6.73 -19.66
C ALA A 154 6.16 7.63 -19.61
N ALA A 155 7.14 7.32 -18.78
CA ALA A 155 8.40 8.08 -18.69
C ALA A 155 9.46 7.63 -19.70
N GLY A 156 9.19 6.62 -20.52
CA GLY A 156 10.17 6.08 -21.48
C GLY A 156 11.33 5.30 -20.82
N LYS A 157 11.19 4.95 -19.56
CA LYS A 157 12.14 4.14 -18.78
C LYS A 157 11.40 3.30 -17.75
N PRO A 158 12.01 2.20 -17.26
CA PRO A 158 11.39 1.34 -16.26
C PRO A 158 11.02 2.10 -14.97
N VAL A 159 9.91 1.70 -14.35
CA VAL A 159 9.42 2.32 -13.11
C VAL A 159 10.43 2.21 -11.97
N GLU A 160 11.22 1.15 -11.93
CA GLU A 160 12.26 0.90 -10.93
C GLU A 160 13.43 1.89 -10.98
N GLU A 161 13.59 2.56 -12.11
CA GLU A 161 14.55 3.67 -12.25
C GLU A 161 14.04 4.99 -11.68
N MET A 162 12.73 5.10 -11.46
CA MET A 162 12.08 6.30 -10.93
C MET A 162 11.70 6.18 -9.46
N ALA A 163 11.27 4.98 -9.05
CA ALA A 163 10.86 4.72 -7.68
C ALA A 163 11.11 3.26 -7.27
N ILE A 164 11.46 3.05 -6.02
CA ILE A 164 11.40 1.73 -5.38
C ILE A 164 10.03 1.60 -4.74
N ARG A 165 9.27 0.59 -5.16
CA ARG A 165 7.93 0.32 -4.65
C ARG A 165 7.82 -1.11 -4.13
N ASP A 166 7.19 -1.27 -2.97
CA ASP A 166 6.68 -2.56 -2.50
C ASP A 166 5.26 -2.69 -3.06
N PHE A 167 5.05 -3.62 -3.97
CA PHE A 167 3.79 -3.82 -4.68
C PHE A 167 3.25 -5.22 -4.35
N ARG A 168 2.05 -5.27 -3.78
CA ARG A 168 1.36 -6.50 -3.35
C ARG A 168 -0.07 -6.56 -3.85
#